data_f91aab4fd1c32677ac259b9ca0734054
#
_entry.id   f91aab4fd1c32677ac259b9ca0734054
#
_cell.length_a   1.000
_cell.length_b   1.000
_cell.length_c   1.000
_cell.angle_alpha   90.00
_cell.angle_beta   90.00
_cell.angle_gamma   90.00
#
_symmetry.space_group_name_H-M   'P 1'
#
loop_
_entity.id
_entity.type
_entity.pdbx_description
1 polymer ?
#
loop_
_entity_poly.entity_id
_entity_poly.type
_entity_poly.pdbx_seq_one_letter_code
_entity_poly.pdbx_strand_id
1 'polypeptide(L)'
;MSLFDLTALELGAKIQAGEVGAVEATRACLARIEAKEPTVHAFVTVTPEAAVARAEDVQKRIQSGELTHPLAGVPMAIKDLISTKGVRTTCSSKMLENYVPVFDATVVQKLDAIGAVCLGKTNMDEFAMGSSTESSYFGVTRNPWDLMRVPGGSSGGSAAAVAAREVFYALGSDTGGSIRQPASFCGVTGIKPTYGAVSRYGLLAYASSLDQIGPLTIDARDAAAVTAALMGKDEMDATSVAAPVPVLPEKARLDGLRVGIPQAYFGEGLDADVRERVMDAAHELERLGATLVEVDMPILKYSIPAYYILACA
;
A
#
# COMPACT_ATOMS: atom_id res chain seq x y z
N MET A 1 6.11 -2.78 25.52
CA MET A 1 6.07 -2.71 24.05
C MET A 1 4.74 -2.06 23.70
N SER A 2 4.75 -0.98 22.93
CA SER A 2 3.52 -0.32 22.49
C SER A 2 2.85 -1.18 21.41
N LEU A 3 1.52 -1.11 21.28
CA LEU A 3 0.80 -1.74 20.16
C LEU A 3 1.40 -1.34 18.80
N PHE A 4 1.82 -0.09 18.69
CA PHE A 4 2.37 0.49 17.47
C PHE A 4 3.83 0.11 17.16
N ASP A 5 4.49 -0.65 18.03
CA ASP A 5 5.82 -1.23 17.75
C ASP A 5 5.70 -2.54 16.95
N LEU A 6 4.49 -3.13 16.88
CA LEU A 6 4.21 -4.39 16.20
C LEU A 6 4.09 -4.20 14.69
N THR A 7 4.38 -5.27 13.94
CA THR A 7 4.00 -5.40 12.53
C THR A 7 2.54 -5.85 12.40
N ALA A 8 1.98 -5.89 11.19
CA ALA A 8 0.60 -6.35 10.98
C ALA A 8 0.45 -7.83 11.35
N LEU A 9 1.42 -8.67 11.00
CA LEU A 9 1.41 -10.10 11.33
C LEU A 9 1.60 -10.34 12.83
N GLU A 10 2.47 -9.58 13.49
CA GLU A 10 2.66 -9.68 14.94
C GLU A 10 1.40 -9.28 15.70
N LEU A 11 0.74 -8.19 15.28
CA LEU A 11 -0.55 -7.80 15.84
C LEU A 11 -1.60 -8.88 15.59
N GLY A 12 -1.71 -9.38 14.35
CA GLY A 12 -2.65 -10.44 13.99
C GLY A 12 -2.44 -11.70 14.82
N ALA A 13 -1.19 -12.11 15.06
CA ALA A 13 -0.88 -13.26 15.95
C ALA A 13 -1.38 -13.02 17.37
N LYS A 14 -1.19 -11.82 17.93
CA LYS A 14 -1.70 -11.46 19.26
C LYS A 14 -3.22 -11.42 19.33
N ILE A 15 -3.88 -10.95 18.26
CA ILE A 15 -5.34 -10.95 18.17
C ILE A 15 -5.87 -12.40 18.13
N GLN A 16 -5.26 -13.27 17.34
CA GLN A 16 -5.62 -14.68 17.25
C GLN A 16 -5.40 -15.43 18.59
N ALA A 17 -4.36 -15.05 19.34
CA ALA A 17 -4.08 -15.60 20.66
C ALA A 17 -4.99 -15.03 21.77
N GLY A 18 -5.78 -13.99 21.47
CA GLY A 18 -6.61 -13.30 22.47
C GLY A 18 -5.82 -12.40 23.44
N GLU A 19 -4.56 -12.12 23.13
CA GLU A 19 -3.70 -11.21 23.93
C GLU A 19 -4.05 -9.74 23.70
N VAL A 20 -4.58 -9.41 22.50
CA VAL A 20 -5.07 -8.09 22.11
C VAL A 20 -6.45 -8.25 21.47
N GLY A 21 -7.40 -7.39 21.80
CA GLY A 21 -8.71 -7.37 21.17
C GLY A 21 -8.67 -6.65 19.81
N ALA A 22 -9.37 -7.18 18.78
CA ALA A 22 -9.50 -6.46 17.51
C ALA A 22 -10.18 -5.09 17.69
N VAL A 23 -11.15 -5.01 18.62
CA VAL A 23 -11.79 -3.73 18.99
C VAL A 23 -10.80 -2.78 19.67
N GLU A 24 -9.94 -3.30 20.55
CA GLU A 24 -8.88 -2.53 21.22
C GLU A 24 -7.92 -1.94 20.19
N ALA A 25 -7.39 -2.78 19.28
CA ALA A 25 -6.49 -2.34 18.21
C ALA A 25 -7.14 -1.27 17.32
N THR A 26 -8.40 -1.48 16.94
CA THR A 26 -9.18 -0.53 16.12
C THR A 26 -9.33 0.82 16.83
N ARG A 27 -9.74 0.83 18.10
CA ARG A 27 -9.90 2.07 18.89
C ARG A 27 -8.57 2.79 19.09
N ALA A 28 -7.48 2.05 19.32
CA ALA A 28 -6.15 2.63 19.42
C ALA A 28 -5.71 3.34 18.13
N CYS A 29 -5.95 2.70 16.97
CA CYS A 29 -5.67 3.33 15.68
C CYS A 29 -6.55 4.56 15.42
N LEU A 30 -7.85 4.50 15.70
CA LEU A 30 -8.75 5.66 15.56
C LEU A 30 -8.32 6.84 16.43
N ALA A 31 -7.92 6.60 17.68
CA ALA A 31 -7.39 7.64 18.56
C ALA A 31 -6.07 8.23 18.02
N ARG A 32 -5.24 7.39 17.38
CA ARG A 32 -4.00 7.86 16.76
C ARG A 32 -4.27 8.68 15.50
N ILE A 33 -5.24 8.30 14.67
CA ILE A 33 -5.71 9.09 13.53
C ILE A 33 -6.18 10.46 14.04
N GLU A 34 -7.05 10.51 15.04
CA GLU A 34 -7.53 11.78 15.63
C GLU A 34 -6.37 12.68 16.06
N ALA A 35 -5.33 12.11 16.66
CA ALA A 35 -4.18 12.86 17.15
C ALA A 35 -3.21 13.32 16.05
N LYS A 36 -3.09 12.57 14.93
CA LYS A 36 -2.09 12.81 13.88
C LYS A 36 -2.64 13.53 12.65
N GLU A 37 -3.88 13.28 12.28
CA GLU A 37 -4.52 13.84 11.09
C GLU A 37 -4.45 15.38 10.98
N PRO A 38 -4.55 16.17 12.08
CA PRO A 38 -4.38 17.62 11.97
C PRO A 38 -3.03 18.06 11.38
N THR A 39 -2.02 17.21 11.41
CA THR A 39 -0.67 17.50 10.89
C THR A 39 -0.29 16.68 9.67
N VAL A 40 -0.68 15.42 9.60
CA VAL A 40 -0.31 14.49 8.51
C VAL A 40 -1.30 14.57 7.35
N HIS A 41 -2.60 14.60 7.63
CA HIS A 41 -3.68 14.64 6.66
C HIS A 41 -3.61 13.47 5.65
N ALA A 42 -3.50 12.25 6.19
CA ALA A 42 -3.39 11.02 5.40
C ALA A 42 -4.75 10.51 4.91
N PHE A 43 -5.87 10.91 5.53
CA PHE A 43 -7.21 10.43 5.22
C PHE A 43 -8.08 11.50 4.56
N VAL A 44 -8.92 11.08 3.60
CA VAL A 44 -10.03 11.86 3.05
C VAL A 44 -11.33 11.55 3.79
N THR A 45 -11.48 10.30 4.21
CA THR A 45 -12.67 9.83 4.94
C THR A 45 -12.23 8.82 5.99
N VAL A 46 -12.60 9.05 7.24
CA VAL A 46 -12.48 8.07 8.33
C VAL A 46 -13.87 7.55 8.66
N THR A 47 -13.99 6.24 8.96
CA THR A 47 -15.28 5.56 9.21
C THR A 47 -15.31 4.90 10.60
N PRO A 48 -15.26 5.69 11.71
CA PRO A 48 -15.01 5.16 13.05
C PRO A 48 -16.07 4.16 13.51
N GLU A 49 -17.35 4.48 13.34
CA GLU A 49 -18.46 3.65 13.80
C GLU A 49 -18.50 2.31 13.04
N ALA A 50 -18.33 2.36 11.71
CA ALA A 50 -18.30 1.16 10.87
C ALA A 50 -17.08 0.28 11.20
N ALA A 51 -15.93 0.90 11.42
CA ALA A 51 -14.70 0.19 11.78
C ALA A 51 -14.83 -0.54 13.13
N VAL A 52 -15.39 0.12 14.15
CA VAL A 52 -15.62 -0.49 15.46
C VAL A 52 -16.64 -1.62 15.37
N ALA A 53 -17.76 -1.42 14.68
CA ALA A 53 -18.77 -2.46 14.48
C ALA A 53 -18.18 -3.67 13.74
N ARG A 54 -17.35 -3.42 12.71
CA ARG A 54 -16.63 -4.49 11.99
C ARG A 54 -15.65 -5.23 12.91
N ALA A 55 -14.90 -4.52 13.73
CA ALA A 55 -13.95 -5.12 14.68
C ALA A 55 -14.67 -5.99 15.72
N GLU A 56 -15.86 -5.60 16.17
CA GLU A 56 -16.69 -6.40 17.09
C GLU A 56 -17.18 -7.70 16.45
N ASP A 57 -17.64 -7.66 15.19
CA ASP A 57 -18.01 -8.85 14.43
C ASP A 57 -16.82 -9.79 14.24
N VAL A 58 -15.71 -9.25 13.71
CA VAL A 58 -14.49 -10.03 13.47
C VAL A 58 -13.95 -10.65 14.75
N GLN A 59 -13.95 -9.91 15.86
CA GLN A 59 -13.49 -10.44 17.15
C GLN A 59 -14.32 -11.64 17.61
N LYS A 60 -15.65 -11.62 17.46
CA LYS A 60 -16.53 -12.76 17.77
C LYS A 60 -16.22 -13.96 16.88
N ARG A 61 -16.00 -13.73 15.58
CA ARG A 61 -15.70 -14.80 14.62
C ARG A 61 -14.30 -15.40 14.83
N ILE A 62 -13.33 -14.63 15.30
CA ILE A 62 -12.04 -15.15 15.75
C ILE A 62 -12.22 -16.01 17.01
N GLN A 63 -12.95 -15.53 18.01
CA GLN A 63 -13.21 -16.25 19.26
C GLN A 63 -13.97 -17.56 19.05
N SER A 64 -14.82 -17.64 18.04
CA SER A 64 -15.52 -18.87 17.65
C SER A 64 -14.68 -19.83 16.79
N GLY A 65 -13.49 -19.42 16.36
CA GLY A 65 -12.62 -20.19 15.46
C GLY A 65 -13.05 -20.15 13.98
N GLU A 66 -14.00 -19.30 13.61
CA GLU A 66 -14.45 -19.14 12.22
C GLU A 66 -13.41 -18.37 11.37
N LEU A 67 -12.75 -17.36 11.96
CA LEU A 67 -11.72 -16.57 11.31
C LEU A 67 -10.35 -16.88 11.91
N THR A 68 -9.47 -17.46 11.08
CA THR A 68 -8.11 -17.86 11.48
C THR A 68 -7.03 -17.19 10.64
N HIS A 69 -7.40 -16.28 9.73
CA HIS A 69 -6.43 -15.63 8.86
C HIS A 69 -5.51 -14.70 9.66
N PRO A 70 -4.19 -14.68 9.40
CA PRO A 70 -3.22 -13.87 10.16
C PRO A 70 -3.48 -12.36 10.19
N LEU A 71 -4.23 -11.84 9.21
CA LEU A 71 -4.59 -10.42 9.14
C LEU A 71 -6.00 -10.13 9.67
N ALA A 72 -6.73 -11.13 10.20
CA ALA A 72 -8.05 -10.90 10.76
C ALA A 72 -7.99 -9.99 11.99
N GLY A 73 -8.83 -8.97 12.02
CA GLY A 73 -8.88 -7.98 13.09
C GLY A 73 -7.81 -6.89 13.02
N VAL A 74 -6.89 -6.96 12.06
CA VAL A 74 -5.82 -5.95 11.91
C VAL A 74 -6.35 -4.68 11.22
N PRO A 75 -6.21 -3.48 11.84
CA PRO A 75 -6.66 -2.22 11.27
C PRO A 75 -5.86 -1.82 10.03
N MET A 76 -6.58 -1.39 8.96
CA MET A 76 -5.99 -1.00 7.69
C MET A 76 -6.73 0.18 7.04
N ALA A 77 -6.19 0.71 5.94
CA ALA A 77 -6.81 1.75 5.14
C ALA A 77 -6.74 1.46 3.64
N ILE A 78 -7.60 2.13 2.86
CA ILE A 78 -7.76 1.90 1.43
C ILE A 78 -7.61 3.22 0.69
N LYS A 79 -6.75 3.27 -0.34
CA LYS A 79 -6.60 4.45 -1.21
C LYS A 79 -7.93 4.85 -1.83
N ASP A 80 -8.18 6.15 -1.91
CA ASP A 80 -9.50 6.72 -2.21
C ASP A 80 -9.98 6.59 -3.68
N LEU A 81 -9.35 5.75 -4.47
CA LEU A 81 -9.84 5.35 -5.80
C LEU A 81 -10.32 3.88 -5.87
N ILE A 82 -10.19 3.13 -4.78
CA ILE A 82 -10.66 1.74 -4.73
C ILE A 82 -12.10 1.75 -4.22
N SER A 83 -13.05 1.31 -5.05
CA SER A 83 -14.47 1.31 -4.74
C SER A 83 -14.76 0.48 -3.49
N THR A 84 -15.40 1.14 -2.51
CA THR A 84 -15.81 0.52 -1.25
C THR A 84 -17.29 0.81 -1.07
N LYS A 85 -18.14 -0.21 -1.10
CA LYS A 85 -19.59 -0.07 -1.03
C LYS A 85 -20.03 0.72 0.19
N GLY A 86 -20.84 1.74 -0.03
CA GLY A 86 -21.38 2.57 1.04
C GLY A 86 -20.39 3.54 1.67
N VAL A 87 -19.13 3.56 1.23
CA VAL A 87 -18.09 4.48 1.71
C VAL A 87 -17.71 5.45 0.60
N ARG A 88 -17.74 6.74 0.90
CA ARG A 88 -17.36 7.79 -0.04
C ARG A 88 -16.00 7.49 -0.67
N THR A 89 -15.92 7.57 -2.01
CA THR A 89 -14.73 7.26 -2.82
C THR A 89 -14.57 8.34 -3.87
N THR A 90 -13.63 9.25 -3.68
CA THR A 90 -13.59 10.53 -4.41
C THR A 90 -12.45 10.66 -5.40
N CYS A 91 -11.48 9.77 -5.42
CA CYS A 91 -10.20 9.94 -6.14
C CYS A 91 -9.50 11.25 -5.78
N SER A 92 -9.72 11.78 -4.57
CA SER A 92 -9.27 13.08 -4.10
C SER A 92 -9.69 14.26 -5.01
N SER A 93 -10.80 14.11 -5.75
CA SER A 93 -11.33 15.08 -6.68
C SER A 93 -12.66 15.69 -6.21
N LYS A 94 -12.83 16.98 -6.46
CA LYS A 94 -14.12 17.66 -6.28
C LYS A 94 -15.22 17.07 -7.15
N MET A 95 -14.90 16.54 -8.32
CA MET A 95 -15.87 15.95 -9.25
C MET A 95 -16.62 14.76 -8.62
N LEU A 96 -15.95 14.01 -7.76
CA LEU A 96 -16.50 12.83 -7.07
C LEU A 96 -16.69 13.05 -5.56
N GLU A 97 -16.70 14.30 -5.07
CA GLU A 97 -16.74 14.59 -3.63
C GLU A 97 -17.91 13.94 -2.89
N ASN A 98 -19.00 13.67 -3.58
CA ASN A 98 -20.20 13.04 -3.02
C ASN A 98 -20.45 11.62 -3.57
N TYR A 99 -19.50 11.05 -4.32
CA TYR A 99 -19.69 9.72 -4.90
C TYR A 99 -19.54 8.63 -3.84
N VAL A 100 -20.55 7.76 -3.77
CA VAL A 100 -20.57 6.59 -2.89
C VAL A 100 -20.81 5.36 -3.77
N PRO A 101 -19.82 4.45 -3.90
CA PRO A 101 -19.95 3.23 -4.67
C PRO A 101 -21.09 2.32 -4.16
N VAL A 102 -21.80 1.66 -5.09
CA VAL A 102 -22.86 0.69 -4.79
C VAL A 102 -22.33 -0.76 -4.74
N PHE A 103 -21.05 -0.95 -4.99
CA PHE A 103 -20.36 -2.25 -4.99
C PHE A 103 -18.95 -2.12 -4.42
N ASP A 104 -18.37 -3.25 -4.02
CA ASP A 104 -16.99 -3.36 -3.57
C ASP A 104 -16.07 -3.81 -4.70
N ALA A 105 -14.88 -3.23 -4.75
CA ALA A 105 -13.79 -3.77 -5.54
C ALA A 105 -13.44 -5.20 -5.07
N THR A 106 -12.95 -6.05 -5.98
CA THR A 106 -12.56 -7.43 -5.63
C THR A 106 -11.57 -7.50 -4.48
N VAL A 107 -10.61 -6.58 -4.41
CA VAL A 107 -9.65 -6.52 -3.29
C VAL A 107 -10.33 -6.22 -1.96
N VAL A 108 -11.39 -5.41 -1.95
CA VAL A 108 -12.17 -5.11 -0.75
C VAL A 108 -12.95 -6.34 -0.30
N GLN A 109 -13.60 -7.05 -1.22
CA GLN A 109 -14.30 -8.30 -0.93
C GLN A 109 -13.36 -9.36 -0.32
N LYS A 110 -12.15 -9.50 -0.88
CA LYS A 110 -11.13 -10.43 -0.36
C LYS A 110 -10.67 -10.06 1.04
N LEU A 111 -10.42 -8.78 1.30
CA LEU A 111 -10.03 -8.30 2.62
C LEU A 111 -11.19 -8.45 3.64
N ASP A 112 -12.42 -8.21 3.20
CA ASP A 112 -13.59 -8.44 4.05
C ASP A 112 -13.72 -9.91 4.43
N ALA A 113 -13.53 -10.82 3.47
CA ALA A 113 -13.63 -12.26 3.69
C ALA A 113 -12.60 -12.79 4.71
N ILE A 114 -11.41 -12.21 4.77
CA ILE A 114 -10.37 -12.58 5.74
C ILE A 114 -10.50 -11.84 7.08
N GLY A 115 -11.48 -10.97 7.25
CA GLY A 115 -11.71 -10.24 8.50
C GLY A 115 -10.85 -9.01 8.71
N ALA A 116 -10.38 -8.35 7.65
CA ALA A 116 -9.70 -7.06 7.77
C ALA A 116 -10.64 -5.98 8.32
N VAL A 117 -10.08 -4.99 9.02
CA VAL A 117 -10.84 -3.85 9.58
C VAL A 117 -10.39 -2.56 8.90
N CYS A 118 -11.20 -2.06 7.95
CA CYS A 118 -10.93 -0.83 7.25
C CYS A 118 -11.32 0.39 8.11
N LEU A 119 -10.37 1.32 8.32
CA LEU A 119 -10.60 2.54 9.09
C LEU A 119 -11.04 3.72 8.22
N GLY A 120 -10.85 3.64 6.90
CA GLY A 120 -11.22 4.73 6.00
C GLY A 120 -10.47 4.75 4.68
N LYS A 121 -10.62 5.88 3.99
CA LYS A 121 -10.08 6.14 2.66
C LYS A 121 -8.92 7.14 2.74
N THR A 122 -7.77 6.75 2.22
CA THR A 122 -6.56 7.57 2.28
C THR A 122 -6.44 8.54 1.12
N ASN A 123 -5.86 9.69 1.41
CA ASN A 123 -5.63 10.77 0.47
C ASN A 123 -4.66 10.36 -0.67
N MET A 124 -4.76 11.03 -1.80
CA MET A 124 -4.00 10.70 -3.00
C MET A 124 -3.89 11.92 -3.92
N ASP A 125 -3.01 11.89 -4.90
CA ASP A 125 -3.08 12.83 -6.02
C ASP A 125 -4.40 12.64 -6.79
N GLU A 126 -5.02 13.74 -7.24
CA GLU A 126 -6.30 13.71 -7.92
C GLU A 126 -6.28 12.74 -9.11
N PHE A 127 -7.25 11.81 -9.17
CA PHE A 127 -7.36 10.72 -10.15
C PHE A 127 -6.06 9.90 -10.35
N ALA A 128 -5.25 9.79 -9.31
CA ALA A 128 -3.96 9.10 -9.31
C ALA A 128 -2.90 9.73 -10.25
N MET A 129 -3.12 10.92 -10.78
CA MET A 129 -2.18 11.65 -11.61
C MET A 129 -1.34 12.60 -10.75
N GLY A 130 -0.17 12.15 -10.32
CA GLY A 130 0.75 12.94 -9.52
C GLY A 130 1.77 12.09 -8.78
N SER A 131 2.66 12.75 -8.06
CA SER A 131 3.78 12.11 -7.35
C SER A 131 4.11 12.76 -6.00
N SER A 132 3.20 13.60 -5.46
CA SER A 132 3.45 14.36 -4.23
C SER A 132 2.26 14.42 -3.27
N THR A 133 1.05 14.04 -3.73
CA THR A 133 -0.22 14.17 -3.00
C THR A 133 -0.55 15.62 -2.63
N GLU A 134 -0.09 16.56 -3.47
CA GLU A 134 -0.40 18.00 -3.35
C GLU A 134 -1.61 18.40 -4.22
N SER A 135 -1.96 17.61 -5.23
CA SER A 135 -3.08 17.89 -6.14
C SER A 135 -4.45 17.51 -5.59
N SER A 136 -4.53 16.94 -4.39
CA SER A 136 -5.79 16.58 -3.76
C SER A 136 -6.68 17.81 -3.50
N TYR A 137 -7.95 17.72 -3.90
CA TYR A 137 -8.97 18.73 -3.59
C TYR A 137 -9.18 18.90 -2.08
N PHE A 138 -8.99 17.84 -1.30
CA PHE A 138 -9.22 17.83 0.15
C PHE A 138 -8.03 18.37 0.97
N GLY A 139 -6.95 18.77 0.31
CA GLY A 139 -5.74 19.31 0.93
C GLY A 139 -4.54 18.38 0.85
N VAL A 140 -3.38 18.90 1.20
CA VAL A 140 -2.10 18.22 1.06
C VAL A 140 -1.85 17.23 2.17
N THR A 141 -1.32 16.06 1.84
CA THR A 141 -0.74 15.13 2.82
C THR A 141 0.73 15.49 3.06
N ARG A 142 1.18 15.39 4.30
CA ARG A 142 2.56 15.67 4.68
C ARG A 142 3.30 14.40 5.06
N ASN A 143 4.61 14.41 4.84
CA ASN A 143 5.46 13.30 5.25
C ASN A 143 5.58 13.26 6.77
N PRO A 144 5.25 12.14 7.45
CA PRO A 144 5.33 12.05 8.91
C PRO A 144 6.73 12.24 9.50
N TRP A 145 7.78 12.03 8.71
CA TRP A 145 9.17 12.21 9.13
C TRP A 145 9.60 13.69 9.12
N ASP A 146 9.05 14.46 8.18
CA ASP A 146 9.29 15.90 8.07
C ASP A 146 8.05 16.56 7.44
N LEU A 147 7.29 17.27 8.24
CA LEU A 147 6.02 17.89 7.82
C LEU A 147 6.19 19.00 6.75
N MET A 148 7.41 19.40 6.45
CA MET A 148 7.73 20.34 5.36
C MET A 148 8.00 19.61 4.03
N ARG A 149 7.96 18.29 4.02
CA ARG A 149 8.21 17.47 2.84
C ARG A 149 6.97 16.71 2.41
N VAL A 150 6.93 16.38 1.12
CA VAL A 150 5.87 15.56 0.52
C VAL A 150 6.02 14.09 0.91
N PRO A 151 4.91 13.35 1.05
CA PRO A 151 4.93 11.91 1.30
C PRO A 151 5.22 11.09 0.03
N GLY A 152 5.31 11.76 -1.13
CA GLY A 152 5.23 11.14 -2.43
C GLY A 152 3.78 10.92 -2.89
N GLY A 153 3.60 10.24 -4.02
CA GLY A 153 2.28 9.98 -4.60
C GLY A 153 2.34 9.00 -5.80
N SER A 154 1.19 8.64 -6.31
CA SER A 154 -0.13 9.16 -5.92
C SER A 154 -0.73 8.49 -4.67
N SER A 155 -0.13 7.44 -4.07
CA SER A 155 -0.60 6.82 -2.83
C SER A 155 0.04 7.43 -1.58
N GLY A 156 0.20 8.78 -1.53
CA GLY A 156 0.90 9.44 -0.44
C GLY A 156 0.18 9.32 0.90
N GLY A 157 -1.15 9.43 0.93
CA GLY A 157 -1.92 9.21 2.15
C GLY A 157 -1.77 7.80 2.70
N SER A 158 -1.77 6.77 1.82
CA SER A 158 -1.55 5.37 2.24
C SER A 158 -0.16 5.17 2.86
N ALA A 159 0.89 5.75 2.23
CA ALA A 159 2.25 5.68 2.76
C ALA A 159 2.40 6.44 4.09
N ALA A 160 1.83 7.65 4.15
CA ALA A 160 1.87 8.49 5.34
C ALA A 160 1.12 7.85 6.53
N ALA A 161 -0.07 7.27 6.30
CA ALA A 161 -0.84 6.60 7.34
C ALA A 161 -0.07 5.42 7.97
N VAL A 162 0.62 4.63 7.14
CA VAL A 162 1.45 3.51 7.62
C VAL A 162 2.68 4.04 8.36
N ALA A 163 3.39 5.04 7.82
CA ALA A 163 4.56 5.64 8.45
C ALA A 163 4.23 6.32 9.79
N ALA A 164 3.08 7.01 9.88
CA ALA A 164 2.57 7.61 11.11
C ALA A 164 2.04 6.58 12.11
N ARG A 165 1.97 5.29 11.72
CA ARG A 165 1.37 4.21 12.52
C ARG A 165 -0.10 4.45 12.83
N GLU A 166 -0.83 5.10 11.96
CA GLU A 166 -2.28 5.28 12.04
C GLU A 166 -3.02 4.00 11.67
N VAL A 167 -2.39 3.19 10.83
CA VAL A 167 -2.82 1.82 10.46
C VAL A 167 -1.60 0.91 10.37
N PHE A 168 -1.84 -0.41 10.35
CA PHE A 168 -0.78 -1.40 10.24
C PHE A 168 -0.40 -1.70 8.79
N TYR A 169 -1.34 -1.56 7.86
CA TYR A 169 -1.11 -1.62 6.42
C TYR A 169 -2.15 -0.79 5.67
N ALA A 170 -1.84 -0.45 4.44
CA ALA A 170 -2.77 0.23 3.56
C ALA A 170 -2.70 -0.31 2.14
N LEU A 171 -3.78 -0.18 1.38
CA LEU A 171 -3.76 -0.41 -0.06
C LEU A 171 -3.45 0.87 -0.81
N GLY A 172 -2.62 0.74 -1.85
CA GLY A 172 -2.35 1.77 -2.85
C GLY A 172 -2.62 1.27 -4.26
N SER A 173 -2.36 2.13 -5.25
CA SER A 173 -2.29 1.76 -6.66
C SER A 173 -1.00 2.29 -7.28
N ASP A 174 -0.45 1.56 -8.25
CA ASP A 174 0.80 1.90 -8.91
C ASP A 174 0.65 1.74 -10.43
N THR A 175 0.86 2.81 -11.16
CA THR A 175 0.85 2.87 -12.61
C THR A 175 2.27 3.15 -13.13
N GLY A 176 2.90 4.19 -12.58
CA GLY A 176 4.26 4.63 -12.90
C GLY A 176 5.15 4.79 -11.66
N GLY A 177 4.79 4.16 -10.52
CA GLY A 177 5.55 4.29 -9.27
C GLY A 177 4.70 4.65 -8.05
N SER A 178 3.38 4.77 -8.19
CA SER A 178 2.51 5.40 -7.18
C SER A 178 2.27 4.58 -5.89
N ILE A 179 2.87 3.40 -5.73
CA ILE A 179 3.08 2.69 -4.46
C ILE A 179 4.55 2.81 -4.04
N ARG A 180 5.46 2.48 -4.96
CA ARG A 180 6.90 2.33 -4.69
C ARG A 180 7.56 3.65 -4.31
N GLN A 181 7.22 4.74 -4.99
CA GLN A 181 7.81 6.05 -4.76
C GLN A 181 7.35 6.63 -3.39
N PRO A 182 6.03 6.70 -3.04
CA PRO A 182 5.65 7.17 -1.72
C PRO A 182 6.09 6.23 -0.60
N ALA A 183 6.20 4.92 -0.84
CA ALA A 183 6.81 4.00 0.12
C ALA A 183 8.27 4.38 0.43
N SER A 184 9.05 4.68 -0.60
CA SER A 184 10.44 5.15 -0.47
C SER A 184 10.52 6.47 0.31
N PHE A 185 9.66 7.44 -0.01
CA PHE A 185 9.66 8.76 0.64
C PHE A 185 9.25 8.72 2.11
N CYS A 186 8.33 7.81 2.46
CA CYS A 186 7.84 7.63 3.83
C CYS A 186 8.60 6.55 4.63
N GLY A 187 9.62 5.90 4.04
CA GLY A 187 10.40 4.87 4.72
C GLY A 187 9.59 3.63 5.09
N VAL A 188 8.66 3.21 4.23
CA VAL A 188 7.83 2.02 4.39
C VAL A 188 8.03 1.05 3.23
N THR A 189 7.51 -0.16 3.33
CA THR A 189 7.59 -1.17 2.27
C THR A 189 6.37 -1.07 1.35
N GLY A 190 6.59 -0.91 0.05
CA GLY A 190 5.54 -0.91 -0.96
C GLY A 190 5.81 -1.97 -2.03
N ILE A 191 4.82 -2.80 -2.33
CA ILE A 191 4.91 -3.80 -3.41
C ILE A 191 3.94 -3.44 -4.53
N LYS A 192 4.48 -3.31 -5.75
CA LYS A 192 3.70 -3.38 -6.97
C LYS A 192 3.77 -4.83 -7.50
N PRO A 193 2.68 -5.61 -7.36
CA PRO A 193 2.64 -6.96 -7.92
C PRO A 193 2.82 -6.97 -9.44
N THR A 194 3.10 -8.14 -9.98
CA THR A 194 3.04 -8.36 -11.44
C THR A 194 1.67 -7.97 -11.98
N TYR A 195 1.64 -7.31 -13.14
CA TYR A 195 0.39 -6.92 -13.79
C TYR A 195 -0.56 -8.10 -13.94
N GLY A 196 -1.81 -7.93 -13.53
CA GLY A 196 -2.84 -8.96 -13.52
C GLY A 196 -2.79 -9.93 -12.33
N ALA A 197 -1.76 -9.91 -11.48
CA ALA A 197 -1.71 -10.79 -10.31
C ALA A 197 -2.77 -10.45 -9.24
N VAL A 198 -3.18 -9.19 -9.17
CA VAL A 198 -4.27 -8.68 -8.33
C VAL A 198 -5.33 -8.06 -9.23
N SER A 199 -6.59 -8.42 -9.01
CA SER A 199 -7.71 -7.87 -9.78
C SER A 199 -7.80 -6.36 -9.64
N ARG A 200 -8.15 -5.70 -10.75
CA ARG A 200 -8.42 -4.26 -10.84
C ARG A 200 -9.91 -3.94 -10.88
N TYR A 201 -10.79 -4.96 -10.78
CA TYR A 201 -12.23 -4.70 -10.74
C TYR A 201 -12.59 -3.83 -9.54
N GLY A 202 -13.24 -2.70 -9.82
CA GLY A 202 -13.59 -1.68 -8.84
C GLY A 202 -12.48 -0.67 -8.53
N LEU A 203 -11.32 -0.73 -9.18
CA LEU A 203 -10.34 0.34 -9.21
C LEU A 203 -10.76 1.40 -10.24
N LEU A 204 -10.87 2.67 -9.85
CA LEU A 204 -11.01 3.75 -10.83
C LEU A 204 -9.69 3.88 -11.57
N ALA A 205 -9.73 3.62 -12.88
CA ALA A 205 -8.53 3.52 -13.69
C ALA A 205 -7.87 4.89 -13.91
N TYR A 206 -6.53 4.89 -13.85
CA TYR A 206 -5.70 5.97 -14.39
C TYR A 206 -5.19 5.57 -15.80
N ALA A 207 -4.49 4.45 -15.89
CA ALA A 207 -4.04 3.88 -17.15
C ALA A 207 -4.21 2.34 -17.11
N SER A 208 -5.30 1.85 -17.68
CA SER A 208 -5.74 0.45 -17.55
C SER A 208 -4.70 -0.58 -17.97
N SER A 209 -3.76 -0.23 -18.87
CA SER A 209 -2.68 -1.12 -19.30
C SER A 209 -1.52 -1.22 -18.32
N LEU A 210 -1.50 -0.38 -17.26
CA LEU A 210 -0.37 -0.25 -16.35
C LEU A 210 -0.77 -0.37 -14.88
N ASP A 211 -2.01 0.00 -14.53
CA ASP A 211 -2.49 0.07 -13.15
C ASP A 211 -2.38 -1.26 -12.43
N GLN A 212 -1.94 -1.23 -11.15
CA GLN A 212 -1.94 -2.38 -10.27
C GLN A 212 -2.21 -1.95 -8.83
N ILE A 213 -3.05 -2.71 -8.12
CA ILE A 213 -3.24 -2.54 -6.67
C ILE A 213 -2.17 -3.32 -5.93
N GLY A 214 -1.68 -2.76 -4.82
CA GLY A 214 -0.73 -3.43 -3.95
C GLY A 214 -0.67 -2.79 -2.57
N PRO A 215 0.03 -3.45 -1.62
CA PRO A 215 0.12 -2.99 -0.24
C PRO A 215 1.23 -1.97 0.00
N LEU A 216 1.01 -1.20 1.08
CA LEU A 216 2.03 -0.45 1.81
C LEU A 216 2.02 -0.95 3.26
N THR A 217 3.18 -1.29 3.80
CA THR A 217 3.36 -1.93 5.12
C THR A 217 4.66 -1.48 5.74
N ILE A 218 4.91 -1.86 7.00
CA ILE A 218 6.18 -1.53 7.66
C ILE A 218 7.31 -2.43 7.18
N ASP A 219 7.05 -3.71 6.91
CA ASP A 219 8.07 -4.65 6.48
C ASP A 219 7.62 -5.53 5.29
N ALA A 220 8.58 -6.27 4.75
CA ALA A 220 8.37 -7.11 3.57
C ALA A 220 7.51 -8.37 3.88
N ARG A 221 7.46 -8.84 5.13
CA ARG A 221 6.66 -10.00 5.52
C ARG A 221 5.19 -9.65 5.54
N ASP A 222 4.84 -8.53 6.13
CA ASP A 222 3.49 -7.97 6.08
C ASP A 222 3.06 -7.72 4.62
N ALA A 223 3.95 -7.12 3.81
CA ALA A 223 3.66 -6.85 2.40
C ALA A 223 3.40 -8.14 1.60
N ALA A 224 4.16 -9.19 1.84
CA ALA A 224 3.93 -10.49 1.21
C ALA A 224 2.60 -11.11 1.64
N ALA A 225 2.26 -11.05 2.93
CA ALA A 225 1.00 -11.59 3.46
C ALA A 225 -0.22 -10.84 2.90
N VAL A 226 -0.17 -9.51 2.85
CA VAL A 226 -1.24 -8.70 2.25
C VAL A 226 -1.35 -8.99 0.74
N THR A 227 -0.21 -9.03 0.02
CA THR A 227 -0.21 -9.37 -1.41
C THR A 227 -0.85 -10.73 -1.66
N ALA A 228 -0.47 -11.75 -0.87
CA ALA A 228 -1.04 -13.10 -0.96
C ALA A 228 -2.57 -13.11 -0.79
N ALA A 229 -3.08 -12.32 0.16
CA ALA A 229 -4.52 -12.19 0.40
C ALA A 229 -5.27 -11.52 -0.77
N LEU A 230 -4.60 -10.65 -1.54
CA LEU A 230 -5.21 -9.94 -2.67
C LEU A 230 -5.14 -10.71 -3.99
N MET A 231 -4.13 -11.59 -4.19
CA MET A 231 -3.84 -12.27 -5.45
C MET A 231 -4.93 -13.27 -5.85
N GLY A 232 -4.95 -13.57 -7.14
CA GLY A 232 -5.75 -14.62 -7.76
C GLY A 232 -6.58 -14.12 -8.93
N LYS A 233 -6.98 -15.08 -9.79
CA LYS A 233 -7.80 -14.80 -10.96
C LYS A 233 -9.19 -14.29 -10.54
N ASP A 234 -9.71 -13.33 -11.29
CA ASP A 234 -11.02 -12.74 -11.13
C ASP A 234 -11.72 -12.69 -12.48
N GLU A 235 -12.91 -13.28 -12.57
CA GLU A 235 -13.71 -13.27 -13.82
C GLU A 235 -14.23 -11.86 -14.16
N MET A 236 -14.23 -10.94 -13.21
CA MET A 236 -14.62 -9.54 -13.41
C MET A 236 -13.48 -8.66 -13.97
N ASP A 237 -12.24 -9.17 -14.02
CA ASP A 237 -11.10 -8.51 -14.63
C ASP A 237 -10.45 -9.45 -15.66
N ALA A 238 -10.74 -9.21 -16.93
CA ALA A 238 -10.22 -10.02 -18.03
C ALA A 238 -8.68 -10.05 -18.12
N THR A 239 -7.98 -9.13 -17.45
CA THR A 239 -6.51 -9.09 -17.42
C THR A 239 -5.93 -9.82 -16.21
N SER A 240 -6.77 -10.26 -15.27
CA SER A 240 -6.29 -10.97 -14.09
C SER A 240 -5.80 -12.37 -14.43
N VAL A 241 -4.72 -12.79 -13.78
CA VAL A 241 -4.09 -14.10 -13.99
C VAL A 241 -3.92 -14.86 -12.68
N ALA A 242 -3.92 -16.18 -12.76
CA ALA A 242 -3.47 -17.01 -11.64
C ALA A 242 -1.94 -16.95 -11.59
N ALA A 243 -1.41 -16.23 -10.62
CA ALA A 243 0.02 -16.12 -10.37
C ALA A 243 0.40 -16.88 -9.08
N PRO A 244 1.61 -17.42 -8.98
CA PRO A 244 2.07 -18.05 -7.75
C PRO A 244 2.14 -17.02 -6.62
N VAL A 245 1.65 -17.41 -5.46
CA VAL A 245 1.73 -16.58 -4.24
C VAL A 245 3.19 -16.47 -3.80
N PRO A 246 3.70 -15.27 -3.49
CA PRO A 246 5.06 -15.12 -3.02
C PRO A 246 5.28 -15.85 -1.69
N VAL A 247 6.33 -16.68 -1.65
CA VAL A 247 6.78 -17.36 -0.44
C VAL A 247 8.12 -16.75 -0.04
N LEU A 248 8.16 -16.19 1.17
CA LEU A 248 9.41 -15.65 1.70
C LEU A 248 10.28 -16.78 2.26
N PRO A 249 11.57 -16.85 1.91
CA PRO A 249 12.48 -17.84 2.47
C PRO A 249 12.77 -17.53 3.95
N GLU A 250 12.95 -18.57 4.76
CA GLU A 250 13.34 -18.42 6.16
C GLU A 250 14.73 -17.77 6.32
N LYS A 251 15.62 -18.03 5.38
CA LYS A 251 16.97 -17.44 5.33
C LYS A 251 17.20 -16.82 3.96
N ALA A 252 17.60 -15.56 3.96
CA ALA A 252 18.00 -14.85 2.76
C ALA A 252 19.36 -15.37 2.30
N ARG A 253 19.37 -16.28 1.32
CA ARG A 253 20.53 -16.67 0.54
C ARG A 253 20.23 -16.42 -0.92
N LEU A 254 21.13 -15.69 -1.59
CA LEU A 254 20.94 -15.20 -2.95
C LEU A 254 21.98 -15.79 -3.92
N ASP A 255 22.54 -16.94 -3.56
CA ASP A 255 23.56 -17.62 -4.37
C ASP A 255 23.03 -17.88 -5.80
N GLY A 256 23.77 -17.41 -6.80
CA GLY A 256 23.42 -17.53 -8.19
C GLY A 256 22.44 -16.46 -8.72
N LEU A 257 21.91 -15.59 -7.86
CA LEU A 257 21.11 -14.43 -8.30
C LEU A 257 22.04 -13.37 -8.89
N ARG A 258 21.69 -12.86 -10.07
CA ARG A 258 22.36 -11.72 -10.70
C ARG A 258 21.49 -10.46 -10.49
N VAL A 259 22.10 -9.41 -9.93
CA VAL A 259 21.44 -8.12 -9.68
C VAL A 259 22.00 -7.09 -10.66
N GLY A 260 21.17 -6.61 -11.57
CA GLY A 260 21.57 -5.60 -12.57
C GLY A 260 21.56 -4.20 -11.96
N ILE A 261 22.62 -3.44 -12.22
CA ILE A 261 22.75 -2.03 -11.84
C ILE A 261 22.70 -1.18 -13.12
N PRO A 262 21.53 -0.61 -13.49
CA PRO A 262 21.40 0.22 -14.68
C PRO A 262 22.08 1.57 -14.45
N GLN A 263 23.21 1.82 -15.09
CA GLN A 263 23.98 3.06 -14.93
C GLN A 263 23.17 4.33 -15.27
N ALA A 264 22.20 4.21 -16.18
CA ALA A 264 21.31 5.32 -16.55
C ALA A 264 20.50 5.90 -15.37
N TYR A 265 20.27 5.14 -14.29
CA TYR A 265 19.58 5.63 -13.10
C TYR A 265 20.49 6.36 -12.10
N PHE A 266 21.81 6.28 -12.30
CA PHE A 266 22.80 6.91 -11.43
C PHE A 266 23.45 8.16 -12.07
N GLY A 267 22.75 8.78 -13.02
CA GLY A 267 23.21 9.96 -13.74
C GLY A 267 23.13 11.27 -12.94
N GLU A 268 23.25 12.38 -13.66
CA GLU A 268 23.11 13.72 -13.10
C GLU A 268 21.70 13.92 -12.51
N GLY A 269 21.61 14.66 -11.39
CA GLY A 269 20.35 14.96 -10.69
C GLY A 269 19.95 13.94 -9.62
N LEU A 270 20.65 12.80 -9.49
CA LEU A 270 20.47 11.90 -8.35
C LEU A 270 21.25 12.44 -7.15
N ASP A 271 20.54 12.68 -6.05
CA ASP A 271 21.14 13.08 -4.78
C ASP A 271 22.18 12.04 -4.31
N ALA A 272 23.29 12.54 -3.78
CA ALA A 272 24.41 11.68 -3.37
C ALA A 272 24.02 10.70 -2.24
N ASP A 273 23.21 11.15 -1.28
CA ASP A 273 22.75 10.32 -0.17
C ASP A 273 21.80 9.21 -0.67
N VAL A 274 20.95 9.50 -1.65
CA VAL A 274 20.08 8.50 -2.28
C VAL A 274 20.92 7.46 -3.02
N ARG A 275 21.92 7.90 -3.81
CA ARG A 275 22.86 7.01 -4.50
C ARG A 275 23.54 6.07 -3.50
N GLU A 276 24.07 6.60 -2.41
CA GLU A 276 24.77 5.84 -1.38
C GLU A 276 23.85 4.79 -0.78
N ARG A 277 22.64 5.14 -0.35
CA ARG A 277 21.69 4.18 0.25
C ARG A 277 21.25 3.07 -0.72
N VAL A 278 21.06 3.38 -2.00
CA VAL A 278 20.74 2.38 -3.02
C VAL A 278 21.93 1.43 -3.25
N MET A 279 23.14 1.97 -3.29
CA MET A 279 24.34 1.13 -3.45
C MET A 279 24.63 0.27 -2.20
N ASP A 280 24.40 0.79 -0.99
CA ASP A 280 24.47 0.00 0.23
C ASP A 280 23.54 -1.21 0.20
N ALA A 281 22.29 -1.00 -0.26
CA ALA A 281 21.34 -2.09 -0.43
C ALA A 281 21.83 -3.11 -1.48
N ALA A 282 22.41 -2.66 -2.59
CA ALA A 282 22.98 -3.54 -3.61
C ALA A 282 24.17 -4.37 -3.05
N HIS A 283 25.07 -3.76 -2.31
CA HIS A 283 26.19 -4.46 -1.65
C HIS A 283 25.69 -5.43 -0.57
N GLU A 284 24.58 -5.14 0.11
CA GLU A 284 23.98 -6.10 1.05
C GLU A 284 23.46 -7.34 0.32
N LEU A 285 22.84 -7.18 -0.86
CA LEU A 285 22.44 -8.32 -1.70
C LEU A 285 23.66 -9.15 -2.14
N GLU A 286 24.77 -8.49 -2.49
CA GLU A 286 26.03 -9.16 -2.81
C GLU A 286 26.58 -9.93 -1.61
N ARG A 287 26.56 -9.33 -0.41
CA ARG A 287 26.97 -10.01 0.84
C ARG A 287 26.12 -11.25 1.14
N LEU A 288 24.86 -11.25 0.72
CA LEU A 288 23.94 -12.39 0.83
C LEU A 288 24.16 -13.47 -0.27
N GLY A 289 25.08 -13.25 -1.21
CA GLY A 289 25.47 -14.22 -2.23
C GLY A 289 25.07 -13.88 -3.66
N ALA A 290 24.41 -12.73 -3.90
CA ALA A 290 24.13 -12.28 -5.26
C ALA A 290 25.40 -11.77 -5.96
N THR A 291 25.33 -11.67 -7.29
CA THR A 291 26.39 -11.05 -8.11
C THR A 291 25.85 -9.75 -8.71
N LEU A 292 26.51 -8.62 -8.44
CA LEU A 292 26.18 -7.34 -9.07
C LEU A 292 26.72 -7.31 -10.51
N VAL A 293 25.90 -6.85 -11.43
CA VAL A 293 26.23 -6.77 -12.86
C VAL A 293 25.84 -5.40 -13.39
N GLU A 294 26.76 -4.70 -14.02
CA GLU A 294 26.44 -3.47 -14.74
C GLU A 294 25.53 -3.79 -15.94
N VAL A 295 24.49 -2.98 -16.13
CA VAL A 295 23.51 -3.16 -17.22
C VAL A 295 23.40 -1.86 -17.99
N ASP A 296 23.60 -1.92 -19.30
CA ASP A 296 23.26 -0.84 -20.21
C ASP A 296 21.82 -1.00 -20.73
N MET A 297 21.01 0.02 -20.48
CA MET A 297 19.60 0.05 -20.86
C MET A 297 19.27 1.37 -21.59
N PRO A 298 19.71 1.57 -22.82
CA PRO A 298 19.57 2.85 -23.54
C PRO A 298 18.12 3.24 -23.82
N ILE A 299 17.18 2.26 -23.73
CA ILE A 299 15.74 2.49 -23.92
C ILE A 299 15.11 3.27 -22.74
N LEU A 300 15.75 3.29 -21.57
CA LEU A 300 15.19 3.95 -20.37
C LEU A 300 14.92 5.44 -20.56
N LYS A 301 15.67 6.12 -21.42
CA LYS A 301 15.43 7.53 -21.76
C LYS A 301 14.04 7.80 -22.35
N TYR A 302 13.36 6.80 -22.88
CA TYR A 302 12.02 6.91 -23.45
C TYR A 302 10.91 6.53 -22.48
N SER A 303 11.21 5.99 -21.29
CA SER A 303 10.20 5.44 -20.37
C SER A 303 9.22 6.51 -19.90
N ILE A 304 9.70 7.68 -19.48
CA ILE A 304 8.83 8.77 -19.02
C ILE A 304 8.01 9.37 -20.18
N PRO A 305 8.58 9.72 -21.36
CA PRO A 305 7.78 10.17 -22.49
C PRO A 305 6.73 9.16 -22.94
N ALA A 306 7.07 7.88 -23.02
CA ALA A 306 6.14 6.82 -23.40
C ALA A 306 5.00 6.68 -22.37
N TYR A 307 5.33 6.72 -21.07
CA TYR A 307 4.34 6.69 -19.99
C TYR A 307 3.31 7.81 -20.14
N TYR A 308 3.75 9.07 -20.31
CA TYR A 308 2.81 10.20 -20.44
C TYR A 308 1.95 10.12 -21.70
N ILE A 309 2.50 9.65 -22.82
CA ILE A 309 1.72 9.48 -24.04
C ILE A 309 0.63 8.40 -23.85
N LEU A 310 0.99 7.25 -23.27
CA LEU A 310 0.05 6.13 -23.06
C LEU A 310 -1.00 6.44 -21.98
N ALA A 311 -0.61 7.14 -20.93
CA ALA A 311 -1.49 7.45 -19.81
C ALA A 311 -2.51 8.55 -20.13
N CYS A 312 -2.24 9.41 -21.13
CA CYS A 312 -3.12 10.50 -21.54
C CYS A 312 -3.95 10.16 -22.80
N ALA A 313 -3.77 9.00 -23.41
CA ALA A 313 -4.52 8.54 -24.60
C ALA A 313 -5.77 7.76 -24.20
#